data_557eacd0bccbd1d143c3c988318bab8c
#
_entry.id   557eacd0bccbd1d143c3c988318bab8c
#
_cell.length_a   1.000
_cell.length_b   1.000
_cell.length_c   1.000
_cell.angle_alpha   90.00
_cell.angle_beta   90.00
_cell.angle_gamma   90.00
#
_symmetry.space_group_name_H-M   'P 1'
#
loop_
_entity.id
_entity.type
_entity.pdbx_description
1 polymer ?
#
loop_
_entity_poly.entity_id
_entity_poly.type
_entity_poly.pdbx_seq_one_letter_code
_entity_poly.pdbx_strand_id
1 'polypeptide(L)'
;RLLNLRNRHIDGFHYQDSATFWKAYCEELFRFDQAYRLFNEYALLVHSKGAMILKSLDDYIEALYSNWYLAELSRNWNEVLEAENRMQAWQIPGVPRQQNFFNEVVKPQFQNPQIKRVFVIISDALRYEVAEELGNQINTEKRFTAELRSQLGVLPSYTQLGMAALLPHEQLCYQPGNGDIVYADGLSTSGIPNRDTILKNYKGMAIKSKDLLELKNQEGRDLIRDYEVVYIWHNTIDATGDTASTEDKTFEACRTAVTELKDLVTKVINRLHGTRIFVTADHGFLFQQQALSVQDKTTLQIKPENTIKNHKRFIIGHQLPADDFCWKGKVADTAGVSDNSEFLIPKGIQRFHFSGGARFVHGGTMLQEVCVPVLQIKALQKTAAEKQPQRRPVDIVAYHPMIKLV
;
A
#
# COMPACT_ATOMS: atom_id res chain seq x y z
N ARG A 1 21.19 -8.48 5.43
CA ARG A 1 20.64 -7.62 4.34
C ARG A 1 20.57 -6.17 4.79
N LEU A 2 19.87 -5.86 5.88
CA LEU A 2 19.67 -4.48 6.36
C LEU A 2 21.01 -3.75 6.59
N LEU A 3 22.01 -4.40 7.21
CA LEU A 3 23.35 -3.86 7.42
C LEU A 3 24.08 -3.57 6.11
N ASN A 4 23.97 -4.46 5.11
CA ASN A 4 24.58 -4.25 3.81
C ASN A 4 23.93 -3.06 3.06
N LEU A 5 22.62 -2.90 3.18
CA LEU A 5 21.91 -1.73 2.67
C LEU A 5 22.41 -0.45 3.33
N ARG A 6 22.48 -0.43 4.68
CA ARG A 6 23.03 0.70 5.42
C ARG A 6 24.44 1.09 4.96
N ASN A 7 25.32 0.12 4.81
CA ASN A 7 26.71 0.39 4.40
C ASN A 7 26.80 1.01 2.99
N ARG A 8 25.88 0.67 2.09
CA ARG A 8 25.79 1.27 0.75
C ARG A 8 25.23 2.70 0.76
N HIS A 9 24.44 3.02 1.76
CA HIS A 9 23.77 4.31 1.90
C HIS A 9 24.23 5.07 3.16
N ILE A 10 25.51 4.91 3.55
CA ILE A 10 26.02 5.48 4.80
C ILE A 10 25.94 7.01 4.82
N ASP A 11 26.00 7.64 3.65
CA ASP A 11 25.92 9.09 3.46
C ASP A 11 24.47 9.63 3.44
N GLY A 12 23.47 8.76 3.63
CA GLY A 12 22.04 9.12 3.64
C GLY A 12 21.37 9.00 2.26
N PHE A 13 20.20 9.63 2.12
CA PHE A 13 19.33 9.52 0.94
C PHE A 13 19.12 10.89 0.28
N HIS A 14 20.18 11.43 -0.35
CA HIS A 14 20.18 12.76 -0.98
C HIS A 14 19.85 12.65 -2.47
N TYR A 15 18.65 13.07 -2.86
CA TYR A 15 18.20 13.09 -4.25
C TYR A 15 17.77 14.51 -4.65
N GLN A 16 17.95 14.87 -5.91
CA GLN A 16 17.74 16.25 -6.39
C GLN A 16 16.25 16.64 -6.46
N ASP A 17 15.39 15.66 -6.72
CA ASP A 17 13.97 15.88 -6.96
C ASP A 17 13.13 14.68 -6.54
N SER A 18 11.81 14.87 -6.51
CA SER A 18 10.86 13.82 -6.11
C SER A 18 10.83 12.65 -7.08
N ALA A 19 11.07 12.86 -8.37
CA ALA A 19 11.05 11.78 -9.36
C ALA A 19 12.26 10.84 -9.18
N THR A 20 13.44 11.40 -8.96
CA THR A 20 14.66 10.64 -8.69
C THR A 20 14.57 9.91 -7.36
N PHE A 21 14.00 10.55 -6.32
CA PHE A 21 13.80 9.93 -5.01
C PHE A 21 12.80 8.76 -5.11
N TRP A 22 11.68 8.97 -5.80
CA TRP A 22 10.68 7.92 -6.05
C TRP A 22 11.27 6.71 -6.77
N LYS A 23 12.03 6.98 -7.82
CA LYS A 23 12.73 5.93 -8.57
C LYS A 23 13.68 5.15 -7.67
N ALA A 24 14.50 5.82 -6.88
CA ALA A 24 15.41 5.18 -5.94
C ALA A 24 14.66 4.32 -4.91
N TYR A 25 13.51 4.81 -4.41
CA TYR A 25 12.67 4.01 -3.52
C TYR A 25 12.18 2.73 -4.20
N CYS A 26 11.61 2.82 -5.39
CA CYS A 26 11.09 1.68 -6.13
C CYS A 26 12.17 0.69 -6.61
N GLU A 27 13.40 1.12 -6.81
CA GLU A 27 14.50 0.27 -7.25
C GLU A 27 15.25 -0.39 -6.08
N GLU A 28 15.44 0.32 -4.97
CA GLU A 28 16.31 -0.17 -3.91
C GLU A 28 15.83 0.13 -2.48
N LEU A 29 15.39 1.36 -2.17
CA LEU A 29 15.19 1.77 -0.78
C LEU A 29 14.05 1.01 -0.08
N PHE A 30 13.03 0.55 -0.81
CA PHE A 30 11.98 -0.33 -0.27
C PHE A 30 12.54 -1.62 0.35
N ARG A 31 13.75 -2.03 -0.02
CA ARG A 31 14.41 -3.23 0.51
C ARG A 31 14.80 -3.09 1.99
N PHE A 32 14.92 -1.86 2.50
CA PHE A 32 15.06 -1.63 3.94
C PHE A 32 13.79 -2.06 4.67
N ASP A 33 12.62 -1.66 4.14
CA ASP A 33 11.33 -2.03 4.68
C ASP A 33 11.13 -3.55 4.63
N GLN A 34 11.46 -4.18 3.51
CA GLN A 34 11.39 -5.63 3.32
C GLN A 34 12.32 -6.39 4.28
N ALA A 35 13.57 -5.95 4.40
CA ALA A 35 14.54 -6.60 5.28
C ALA A 35 14.16 -6.47 6.76
N TYR A 36 13.60 -5.32 7.16
CA TYR A 36 13.10 -5.10 8.51
C TYR A 36 11.88 -5.98 8.80
N ARG A 37 10.90 -6.03 7.89
CA ARG A 37 9.73 -6.91 8.03
C ARG A 37 10.14 -8.37 8.17
N LEU A 38 10.95 -8.87 7.25
CA LEU A 38 11.39 -10.28 7.27
C LEU A 38 12.20 -10.62 8.52
N PHE A 39 13.04 -9.70 9.00
CA PHE A 39 13.74 -9.89 10.26
C PHE A 39 12.78 -10.09 11.43
N ASN A 40 11.79 -9.19 11.56
CA ASN A 40 10.81 -9.26 12.65
C ASN A 40 9.93 -10.53 12.59
N GLU A 41 9.53 -10.96 11.38
CA GLU A 41 8.79 -12.21 11.20
C GLU A 41 9.60 -13.43 11.73
N TYR A 42 10.89 -13.51 11.39
CA TYR A 42 11.73 -14.60 11.87
C TYR A 42 12.10 -14.48 13.35
N ALA A 43 12.30 -13.26 13.85
CA ALA A 43 12.57 -13.02 15.26
C ALA A 43 11.40 -13.48 16.15
N LEU A 44 10.17 -13.21 15.76
CA LEU A 44 8.97 -13.70 16.47
C LEU A 44 8.93 -15.23 16.54
N LEU A 45 9.31 -15.95 15.47
CA LEU A 45 9.38 -17.41 15.47
C LEU A 45 10.44 -17.95 16.43
N VAL A 46 11.55 -17.23 16.61
CA VAL A 46 12.60 -17.60 17.57
C VAL A 46 12.14 -17.30 19.00
N HIS A 47 11.56 -16.13 19.25
CA HIS A 47 11.06 -15.73 20.56
C HIS A 47 9.94 -16.65 21.05
N SER A 48 9.05 -17.10 20.17
CA SER A 48 7.98 -18.06 20.53
C SER A 48 8.52 -19.40 21.05
N LYS A 49 9.78 -19.72 20.77
CA LYS A 49 10.50 -20.91 21.27
C LYS A 49 11.28 -20.64 22.57
N GLY A 50 11.08 -19.48 23.21
CA GLY A 50 11.67 -19.12 24.50
C GLY A 50 13.14 -18.64 24.43
N ALA A 51 13.70 -18.37 23.26
CA ALA A 51 15.08 -17.93 23.11
C ALA A 51 15.19 -16.40 23.14
N MET A 52 15.64 -15.82 24.26
CA MET A 52 15.97 -14.38 24.39
C MET A 52 17.32 -14.00 23.74
N ILE A 53 17.92 -14.88 22.97
CA ILE A 53 19.25 -14.71 22.37
C ILE A 53 19.33 -13.52 21.40
N LEU A 54 18.19 -13.14 20.80
CA LEU A 54 18.15 -12.10 19.78
C LEU A 54 17.89 -10.68 20.31
N LYS A 55 17.69 -10.48 21.63
CA LYS A 55 17.27 -9.20 22.16
C LYS A 55 18.19 -8.02 21.76
N SER A 56 19.49 -8.18 21.89
CA SER A 56 20.44 -7.13 21.50
C SER A 56 20.43 -6.87 19.98
N LEU A 57 20.15 -7.90 19.19
CA LEU A 57 20.01 -7.78 17.73
C LEU A 57 18.71 -7.11 17.37
N ASP A 58 17.62 -7.42 18.06
CA ASP A 58 16.30 -6.78 17.87
C ASP A 58 16.41 -5.27 18.13
N ASP A 59 17.01 -4.87 19.28
CA ASP A 59 17.23 -3.47 19.64
C ASP A 59 18.10 -2.75 18.59
N TYR A 60 19.14 -3.43 18.10
CA TYR A 60 20.03 -2.86 17.07
C TYR A 60 19.32 -2.69 15.73
N ILE A 61 18.56 -3.67 15.28
CA ILE A 61 17.80 -3.64 14.02
C ILE A 61 16.70 -2.58 14.09
N GLU A 62 16.00 -2.49 15.23
CA GLU A 62 14.99 -1.45 15.47
C GLU A 62 15.61 -0.06 15.39
N ALA A 63 16.72 0.18 16.08
CA ALA A 63 17.42 1.47 16.06
C ALA A 63 17.91 1.81 14.63
N LEU A 64 18.43 0.84 13.89
CA LEU A 64 18.86 1.04 12.52
C LEU A 64 17.71 1.40 11.60
N TYR A 65 16.56 0.72 11.74
CA TYR A 65 15.40 0.98 10.88
C TYR A 65 14.68 2.27 11.29
N SER A 66 14.31 2.43 12.57
CA SER A 66 13.49 3.54 13.02
C SER A 66 14.28 4.83 13.20
N ASN A 67 15.47 4.77 13.85
CA ASN A 67 16.22 5.97 14.23
C ASN A 67 17.19 6.46 13.14
N TRP A 68 17.57 5.57 12.21
CA TRP A 68 18.43 5.97 11.09
C TRP A 68 17.67 5.96 9.76
N TYR A 69 17.19 4.78 9.27
CA TYR A 69 16.59 4.70 7.95
C TYR A 69 15.34 5.55 7.79
N LEU A 70 14.35 5.38 8.68
CA LEU A 70 13.11 6.16 8.60
C LEU A 70 13.36 7.64 8.86
N ALA A 71 14.25 7.99 9.81
CA ALA A 71 14.57 9.37 10.12
C ALA A 71 15.26 10.07 8.93
N GLU A 72 16.30 9.45 8.35
CA GLU A 72 17.01 10.00 7.19
C GLU A 72 16.11 10.08 5.95
N LEU A 73 15.35 9.01 5.66
CA LEU A 73 14.40 8.97 4.56
C LEU A 73 13.35 10.09 4.72
N SER A 74 12.79 10.20 5.91
CA SER A 74 11.77 11.19 6.25
C SER A 74 12.26 12.62 6.07
N ARG A 75 13.44 12.95 6.61
CA ARG A 75 14.02 14.27 6.51
C ARG A 75 14.24 14.68 5.05
N ASN A 76 14.97 13.87 4.31
CA ASN A 76 15.32 14.20 2.92
C ASN A 76 14.09 14.19 1.99
N TRP A 77 13.13 13.28 2.21
CA TRP A 77 11.88 13.27 1.45
C TRP A 77 11.03 14.52 1.72
N ASN A 78 10.91 14.95 2.97
CA ASN A 78 10.20 16.18 3.32
C ASN A 78 10.86 17.43 2.72
N GLU A 79 12.20 17.52 2.73
CA GLU A 79 12.95 18.63 2.11
C GLU A 79 12.62 18.73 0.61
N VAL A 80 12.58 17.60 -0.10
CA VAL A 80 12.23 17.56 -1.53
C VAL A 80 10.78 17.96 -1.76
N LEU A 81 9.83 17.45 -0.95
CA LEU A 81 8.42 17.80 -1.05
C LEU A 81 8.18 19.30 -0.82
N GLU A 82 8.92 19.90 0.13
CA GLU A 82 8.83 21.32 0.45
C GLU A 82 9.43 22.18 -0.65
N ALA A 83 10.63 21.83 -1.14
CA ALA A 83 11.32 22.54 -2.20
C ALA A 83 10.51 22.60 -3.52
N GLU A 84 9.78 21.52 -3.81
CA GLU A 84 8.93 21.41 -5.00
C GLU A 84 7.48 21.83 -4.77
N ASN A 85 7.13 22.28 -3.55
CA ASN A 85 5.77 22.70 -3.16
C ASN A 85 4.69 21.65 -3.49
N ARG A 86 4.98 20.35 -3.22
CA ARG A 86 4.14 19.22 -3.67
C ARG A 86 2.76 19.18 -3.04
N MET A 87 2.54 19.83 -1.91
CA MET A 87 1.21 19.88 -1.29
C MET A 87 0.20 20.70 -2.10
N GLN A 88 0.66 21.59 -2.99
CA GLN A 88 -0.21 22.36 -3.89
C GLN A 88 -0.35 21.67 -5.27
N ALA A 89 0.53 20.74 -5.61
CA ALA A 89 0.49 19.98 -6.84
C ALA A 89 1.02 18.57 -6.58
N TRP A 90 0.17 17.73 -6.00
CA TRP A 90 0.51 16.35 -5.60
C TRP A 90 0.65 15.45 -6.84
N GLN A 91 1.79 15.59 -7.49
CA GLN A 91 2.18 14.80 -8.66
C GLN A 91 3.70 14.66 -8.69
N ILE A 92 4.18 13.53 -9.16
CA ILE A 92 5.60 13.26 -9.38
C ILE A 92 5.79 13.00 -10.87
N PRO A 93 6.72 13.69 -11.54
CA PRO A 93 6.95 13.50 -12.97
C PRO A 93 7.19 12.02 -13.34
N GLY A 94 6.42 11.50 -14.29
CA GLY A 94 6.53 10.12 -14.74
C GLY A 94 5.86 9.07 -13.83
N VAL A 95 5.24 9.47 -12.73
CA VAL A 95 4.54 8.55 -11.82
C VAL A 95 3.02 8.70 -12.01
N PRO A 96 2.30 7.62 -12.37
CA PRO A 96 0.83 7.65 -12.46
C PRO A 96 0.19 8.01 -11.12
N ARG A 97 -0.94 8.68 -11.16
CA ARG A 97 -1.72 9.04 -9.97
C ARG A 97 -2.80 7.99 -9.68
N GLN A 98 -3.00 7.64 -8.42
CA GLN A 98 -3.95 6.61 -8.00
C GLN A 98 -5.40 6.91 -8.44
N GLN A 99 -5.84 8.17 -8.38
CA GLN A 99 -7.19 8.55 -8.83
C GLN A 99 -7.43 8.36 -10.33
N ASN A 100 -6.39 8.16 -11.11
CA ASN A 100 -6.49 7.86 -12.54
C ASN A 100 -6.44 6.34 -12.83
N PHE A 101 -6.35 5.49 -11.81
CA PHE A 101 -6.10 4.06 -11.97
C PHE A 101 -7.08 3.38 -12.93
N PHE A 102 -8.39 3.62 -12.77
CA PHE A 102 -9.36 3.00 -13.67
C PHE A 102 -9.15 3.44 -15.12
N ASN A 103 -9.00 4.72 -15.36
CA ASN A 103 -8.89 5.30 -16.70
C ASN A 103 -7.54 5.01 -17.37
N GLU A 104 -6.43 4.97 -16.61
CA GLU A 104 -5.08 4.78 -17.16
C GLU A 104 -4.59 3.33 -17.14
N VAL A 105 -5.11 2.49 -16.23
CA VAL A 105 -4.63 1.12 -16.06
C VAL A 105 -5.67 0.08 -16.51
N VAL A 106 -6.93 0.22 -16.08
CA VAL A 106 -7.98 -0.79 -16.34
C VAL A 106 -8.60 -0.61 -17.72
N LYS A 107 -9.14 0.58 -18.00
CA LYS A 107 -9.87 0.87 -19.25
C LYS A 107 -9.05 0.62 -20.52
N PRO A 108 -7.75 0.96 -20.60
CA PRO A 108 -6.95 0.73 -21.80
C PRO A 108 -6.76 -0.77 -22.14
N GLN A 109 -6.97 -1.69 -21.18
CA GLN A 109 -6.84 -3.12 -21.46
C GLN A 109 -7.84 -3.60 -22.51
N PHE A 110 -9.01 -2.99 -22.56
CA PHE A 110 -10.08 -3.33 -23.51
C PHE A 110 -9.84 -2.84 -24.93
N GLN A 111 -8.78 -2.04 -25.17
CA GLN A 111 -8.31 -1.76 -26.54
C GLN A 111 -7.79 -3.02 -27.25
N ASN A 112 -7.39 -4.03 -26.49
CA ASN A 112 -7.06 -5.34 -27.02
C ASN A 112 -8.34 -6.22 -27.06
N PRO A 113 -8.90 -6.55 -28.24
CA PRO A 113 -10.14 -7.31 -28.36
C PRO A 113 -10.06 -8.74 -27.81
N GLN A 114 -8.88 -9.25 -27.55
CA GLN A 114 -8.68 -10.56 -26.90
C GLN A 114 -8.92 -10.50 -25.39
N ILE A 115 -8.90 -9.32 -24.77
CA ILE A 115 -9.15 -9.15 -23.34
C ILE A 115 -10.62 -8.87 -23.12
N LYS A 116 -11.35 -9.91 -22.72
CA LYS A 116 -12.79 -9.83 -22.42
C LYS A 116 -13.08 -9.42 -20.98
N ARG A 117 -12.11 -9.62 -20.07
CA ARG A 117 -12.28 -9.35 -18.64
C ARG A 117 -10.97 -8.97 -17.97
N VAL A 118 -11.07 -7.98 -17.10
CA VAL A 118 -9.99 -7.52 -16.22
C VAL A 118 -10.40 -7.78 -14.78
N PHE A 119 -9.48 -8.36 -14.01
CA PHE A 119 -9.62 -8.52 -12.57
C PHE A 119 -8.75 -7.49 -11.86
N VAL A 120 -9.30 -6.83 -10.87
CA VAL A 120 -8.60 -5.88 -10.01
C VAL A 120 -8.72 -6.38 -8.57
N ILE A 121 -7.60 -6.76 -7.97
CA ILE A 121 -7.52 -7.15 -6.57
C ILE A 121 -6.99 -5.95 -5.79
N ILE A 122 -7.79 -5.41 -4.89
CA ILE A 122 -7.37 -4.35 -3.97
C ILE A 122 -7.11 -5.01 -2.62
N SER A 123 -5.84 -5.01 -2.21
CA SER A 123 -5.43 -5.49 -0.89
C SER A 123 -5.17 -4.28 0.01
N ASP A 124 -6.02 -4.11 1.01
CA ASP A 124 -5.99 -3.00 1.96
C ASP A 124 -4.64 -2.93 2.68
N ALA A 125 -3.99 -1.77 2.65
CA ALA A 125 -2.66 -1.50 3.19
C ALA A 125 -1.52 -2.36 2.61
N LEU A 126 -1.61 -2.85 1.37
CA LEU A 126 -0.52 -3.62 0.74
C LEU A 126 0.64 -2.69 0.37
N ARG A 127 1.77 -2.79 1.10
CA ARG A 127 2.98 -2.04 0.83
C ARG A 127 3.68 -2.48 -0.45
N TYR A 128 4.42 -1.55 -1.07
CA TYR A 128 5.20 -1.81 -2.28
C TYR A 128 6.16 -3.01 -2.12
N GLU A 129 6.86 -3.12 -0.99
CA GLU A 129 7.79 -4.21 -0.72
C GLU A 129 7.12 -5.58 -0.57
N VAL A 130 5.88 -5.62 -0.06
CA VAL A 130 5.08 -6.86 0.04
C VAL A 130 4.59 -7.28 -1.35
N ALA A 131 4.18 -6.32 -2.17
CA ALA A 131 3.79 -6.58 -3.56
C ALA A 131 4.97 -7.05 -4.42
N GLU A 132 6.19 -6.58 -4.14
CA GLU A 132 7.42 -7.09 -4.79
C GLU A 132 7.66 -8.56 -4.45
N GLU A 133 7.53 -8.93 -3.17
CA GLU A 133 7.62 -10.33 -2.76
C GLU A 133 6.56 -11.19 -3.45
N LEU A 134 5.31 -10.74 -3.48
CA LEU A 134 4.23 -11.43 -4.19
C LEU A 134 4.56 -11.61 -5.68
N GLY A 135 5.02 -10.55 -6.35
CA GLY A 135 5.42 -10.59 -7.75
C GLY A 135 6.53 -11.60 -8.02
N ASN A 136 7.53 -11.65 -7.17
CA ASN A 136 8.61 -12.63 -7.25
C ASN A 136 8.08 -14.06 -7.07
N GLN A 137 7.20 -14.31 -6.11
CA GLN A 137 6.60 -15.62 -5.91
C GLN A 137 5.72 -16.04 -7.09
N ILE A 138 4.94 -15.12 -7.68
CA ILE A 138 4.14 -15.40 -8.89
C ILE A 138 5.05 -15.72 -10.07
N ASN A 139 6.16 -15.03 -10.23
CA ASN A 139 7.11 -15.26 -11.31
C ASN A 139 7.87 -16.60 -11.21
N THR A 140 7.75 -17.32 -10.08
CA THR A 140 8.24 -18.71 -10.00
C THR A 140 7.32 -19.70 -10.70
N GLU A 141 6.07 -19.33 -10.94
CA GLU A 141 5.09 -20.17 -11.62
C GLU A 141 5.28 -20.11 -13.14
N LYS A 142 5.20 -21.26 -13.80
CA LYS A 142 5.41 -21.34 -15.28
C LYS A 142 4.31 -20.71 -16.12
N ARG A 143 3.16 -20.45 -15.53
CA ARG A 143 1.93 -20.04 -16.26
C ARG A 143 1.64 -18.56 -16.20
N PHE A 144 2.38 -17.81 -15.40
CA PHE A 144 2.11 -16.40 -15.14
C PHE A 144 3.38 -15.57 -15.27
N THR A 145 3.19 -14.31 -15.60
CA THR A 145 4.22 -13.27 -15.42
C THR A 145 3.61 -12.14 -14.62
N ALA A 146 4.40 -11.61 -13.68
CA ALA A 146 4.05 -10.46 -12.87
C ALA A 146 5.08 -9.36 -13.10
N GLU A 147 4.60 -8.14 -13.38
CA GLU A 147 5.40 -6.93 -13.53
C GLU A 147 4.92 -5.93 -12.48
N LEU A 148 5.82 -5.50 -11.59
CA LEU A 148 5.53 -4.52 -10.57
C LEU A 148 5.82 -3.11 -11.09
N ARG A 149 4.85 -2.21 -10.91
CA ARG A 149 4.92 -0.77 -11.10
C ARG A 149 4.44 -0.07 -9.85
N SER A 150 4.58 1.23 -9.80
CA SER A 150 4.08 2.07 -8.72
C SER A 150 3.15 3.14 -9.24
N GLN A 151 2.28 3.63 -8.36
CA GLN A 151 1.47 4.82 -8.55
C GLN A 151 1.53 5.68 -7.30
N LEU A 152 1.36 7.00 -7.45
CA LEU A 152 1.32 7.95 -6.35
C LEU A 152 -0.05 7.89 -5.68
N GLY A 153 -0.08 7.47 -4.42
CA GLY A 153 -1.27 7.44 -3.59
C GLY A 153 -1.85 8.82 -3.32
N VAL A 154 -3.16 8.90 -3.13
CA VAL A 154 -3.85 10.13 -2.73
C VAL A 154 -3.46 10.58 -1.32
N LEU A 155 -3.63 11.85 -1.00
CA LEU A 155 -3.47 12.37 0.34
C LEU A 155 -4.77 12.95 0.89
N PRO A 156 -5.06 12.70 2.15
CA PRO A 156 -4.41 11.76 3.07
C PRO A 156 -4.49 10.31 2.58
N SER A 157 -3.42 9.53 2.82
CA SER A 157 -3.32 8.15 2.34
C SER A 157 -4.06 7.17 3.26
N TYR A 158 -5.38 7.12 3.17
CA TYR A 158 -6.23 6.31 4.03
C TYR A 158 -7.36 5.61 3.25
N THR A 159 -7.92 4.59 3.88
CA THR A 159 -8.80 3.60 3.27
C THR A 159 -9.96 4.20 2.46
N GLN A 160 -10.74 5.13 3.04
CA GLN A 160 -11.95 5.65 2.35
C GLN A 160 -11.58 6.39 1.06
N LEU A 161 -10.55 7.24 1.11
CA LEU A 161 -10.12 8.03 -0.05
C LEU A 161 -9.38 7.19 -1.09
N GLY A 162 -8.44 6.33 -0.64
CA GLY A 162 -7.69 5.43 -1.52
C GLY A 162 -8.59 4.43 -2.24
N MET A 163 -9.57 3.86 -1.54
CA MET A 163 -10.56 2.96 -2.15
C MET A 163 -11.43 3.66 -3.17
N ALA A 164 -11.87 4.90 -2.88
CA ALA A 164 -12.65 5.71 -3.81
C ALA A 164 -11.83 6.07 -5.07
N ALA A 165 -10.57 6.45 -4.88
CA ALA A 165 -9.65 6.81 -5.97
C ALA A 165 -9.40 5.66 -6.97
N LEU A 166 -9.49 4.41 -6.54
CA LEU A 166 -9.30 3.23 -7.39
C LEU A 166 -10.55 2.83 -8.18
N LEU A 167 -11.74 3.35 -7.80
CA LEU A 167 -12.99 3.09 -8.52
C LEU A 167 -13.08 3.96 -9.79
N PRO A 168 -13.88 3.54 -10.79
CA PRO A 168 -14.25 4.44 -11.87
C PRO A 168 -15.05 5.63 -11.35
N HIS A 169 -14.64 6.82 -11.71
CA HIS A 169 -15.32 8.09 -11.38
C HIS A 169 -14.87 9.20 -12.31
N GLU A 170 -15.70 10.23 -12.41
CA GLU A 170 -15.34 11.53 -12.99
C GLU A 170 -15.06 12.54 -11.86
N GLN A 171 -15.80 12.43 -10.74
CA GLN A 171 -15.70 13.35 -9.62
C GLN A 171 -15.78 12.62 -8.27
N LEU A 172 -14.90 13.00 -7.35
CA LEU A 172 -14.95 12.57 -5.95
C LEU A 172 -15.35 13.75 -5.05
N CYS A 173 -16.06 13.51 -3.97
CA CYS A 173 -16.35 14.53 -2.95
C CYS A 173 -16.68 13.92 -1.59
N TYR A 174 -16.51 14.74 -0.54
CA TYR A 174 -17.13 14.52 0.76
C TYR A 174 -18.49 15.22 0.80
N GLN A 175 -19.44 14.66 1.53
CA GLN A 175 -20.75 15.29 1.71
C GLN A 175 -20.94 15.73 3.16
N PRO A 176 -21.47 16.93 3.41
CA PRO A 176 -21.71 17.41 4.76
C PRO A 176 -22.58 16.45 5.59
N GLY A 177 -22.17 16.20 6.83
CA GLY A 177 -22.89 15.33 7.76
C GLY A 177 -22.65 13.82 7.59
N ASN A 178 -21.91 13.39 6.57
CA ASN A 178 -21.65 11.96 6.29
C ASN A 178 -20.26 11.49 6.74
N GLY A 179 -19.58 12.27 7.60
CA GLY A 179 -18.23 11.94 8.08
C GLY A 179 -17.22 11.89 6.95
N ASP A 180 -16.34 10.91 6.98
CA ASP A 180 -15.26 10.71 6.01
C ASP A 180 -15.65 9.79 4.82
N ILE A 181 -16.93 9.56 4.60
CA ILE A 181 -17.41 8.82 3.44
C ILE A 181 -17.16 9.64 2.18
N VAL A 182 -16.44 9.02 1.23
CA VAL A 182 -16.20 9.61 -0.10
C VAL A 182 -17.28 9.16 -1.07
N TYR A 183 -17.75 10.07 -1.90
CA TYR A 183 -18.73 9.82 -2.96
C TYR A 183 -18.07 9.92 -4.32
N ALA A 184 -18.35 8.97 -5.20
CA ALA A 184 -17.94 8.95 -6.60
C ALA A 184 -19.19 9.22 -7.45
N ASP A 185 -19.20 10.34 -8.20
CA ASP A 185 -20.34 10.77 -9.04
C ASP A 185 -21.68 10.72 -8.28
N GLY A 186 -21.66 11.15 -7.01
CA GLY A 186 -22.82 11.17 -6.15
C GLY A 186 -23.19 9.85 -5.47
N LEU A 187 -22.50 8.75 -5.77
CA LEU A 187 -22.71 7.45 -5.15
C LEU A 187 -21.68 7.19 -4.04
N SER A 188 -22.13 6.67 -2.90
CA SER A 188 -21.26 6.32 -1.79
C SER A 188 -20.28 5.22 -2.19
N THR A 189 -18.99 5.36 -1.79
CA THR A 189 -17.95 4.34 -1.99
C THR A 189 -17.76 3.44 -0.76
N SER A 190 -18.55 3.64 0.30
CA SER A 190 -18.43 2.90 1.55
C SER A 190 -19.03 1.50 1.45
N GLY A 191 -18.19 0.51 1.65
CA GLY A 191 -18.59 -0.91 1.64
C GLY A 191 -18.79 -1.52 0.26
N ILE A 192 -18.72 -2.85 0.19
CA ILE A 192 -18.80 -3.61 -1.06
C ILE A 192 -20.09 -3.36 -1.85
N PRO A 193 -21.30 -3.33 -1.24
CA PRO A 193 -22.55 -3.12 -2.00
C PRO A 193 -22.59 -1.80 -2.75
N ASN A 194 -22.08 -0.71 -2.15
CA ASN A 194 -22.05 0.59 -2.80
C ASN A 194 -21.03 0.61 -3.94
N ARG A 195 -19.85 0.03 -3.73
CA ARG A 195 -18.81 -0.12 -4.76
C ARG A 195 -19.30 -0.98 -5.94
N ASP A 196 -20.07 -2.04 -5.66
CA ASP A 196 -20.72 -2.86 -6.68
C ASP A 196 -21.70 -2.04 -7.53
N THR A 197 -22.46 -1.16 -6.90
CA THR A 197 -23.39 -0.25 -7.61
C THR A 197 -22.64 0.68 -8.56
N ILE A 198 -21.50 1.24 -8.14
CA ILE A 198 -20.66 2.09 -9.00
C ILE A 198 -20.11 1.27 -10.18
N LEU A 199 -19.57 0.09 -9.92
CA LEU A 199 -18.95 -0.75 -10.93
C LEU A 199 -19.96 -1.26 -11.97
N LYS A 200 -21.22 -1.49 -11.62
CA LYS A 200 -22.28 -1.89 -12.55
C LYS A 200 -22.45 -0.92 -13.71
N ASN A 201 -22.22 0.36 -13.51
CA ASN A 201 -22.26 1.37 -14.59
C ASN A 201 -21.15 1.15 -15.63
N TYR A 202 -20.13 0.36 -15.29
CA TYR A 202 -18.98 0.01 -16.14
C TYR A 202 -18.93 -1.49 -16.46
N LYS A 203 -20.07 -2.18 -16.47
CA LYS A 203 -20.19 -3.63 -16.64
C LYS A 203 -19.28 -4.39 -15.65
N GLY A 204 -19.15 -3.87 -14.46
CA GLY A 204 -18.30 -4.42 -13.41
C GLY A 204 -19.09 -4.95 -12.23
N MET A 205 -18.39 -5.68 -11.36
CA MET A 205 -18.89 -6.16 -10.08
C MET A 205 -17.85 -6.07 -8.98
N ALA A 206 -18.34 -6.10 -7.74
CA ALA A 206 -17.54 -6.11 -6.52
C ALA A 206 -17.76 -7.40 -5.72
N ILE A 207 -16.67 -8.02 -5.21
CA ILE A 207 -16.75 -9.21 -4.36
C ILE A 207 -15.62 -9.20 -3.33
N LYS A 208 -15.83 -9.82 -2.15
CA LYS A 208 -14.75 -10.09 -1.21
C LYS A 208 -13.88 -11.25 -1.68
N SER A 209 -12.60 -11.19 -1.43
CA SER A 209 -11.65 -12.27 -1.74
C SER A 209 -12.06 -13.60 -1.13
N LYS A 210 -12.48 -13.59 0.13
CA LYS A 210 -12.93 -14.77 0.85
C LYS A 210 -14.14 -15.40 0.17
N ASP A 211 -15.17 -14.61 -0.15
CA ASP A 211 -16.38 -15.11 -0.80
C ASP A 211 -16.06 -15.74 -2.15
N LEU A 212 -15.19 -15.10 -2.95
CA LEU A 212 -14.75 -15.65 -4.22
C LEU A 212 -13.97 -16.97 -4.06
N LEU A 213 -13.08 -17.05 -3.04
CA LEU A 213 -12.30 -18.27 -2.78
C LEU A 213 -13.17 -19.45 -2.34
N GLU A 214 -14.27 -19.22 -1.64
CA GLU A 214 -15.21 -20.27 -1.18
C GLU A 214 -16.06 -20.85 -2.33
N LEU A 215 -16.33 -20.08 -3.39
CA LEU A 215 -17.15 -20.55 -4.53
C LEU A 215 -16.51 -21.74 -5.23
N LYS A 216 -17.34 -22.72 -5.67
CA LYS A 216 -16.91 -23.75 -6.61
C LYS A 216 -16.56 -23.14 -7.96
N ASN A 217 -15.74 -23.83 -8.73
CA ASN A 217 -15.24 -23.31 -10.01
C ASN A 217 -16.35 -22.91 -10.99
N GLN A 218 -17.43 -23.70 -11.06
CA GLN A 218 -18.56 -23.39 -11.95
C GLN A 218 -19.37 -22.20 -11.44
N GLU A 219 -19.65 -22.15 -10.15
CA GLU A 219 -20.36 -21.04 -9.49
C GLU A 219 -19.62 -19.73 -9.71
N GLY A 220 -18.28 -19.74 -9.52
CA GLY A 220 -17.46 -18.57 -9.78
C GLY A 220 -17.49 -18.12 -11.24
N ARG A 221 -17.46 -19.04 -12.21
CA ARG A 221 -17.58 -18.70 -13.64
C ARG A 221 -18.95 -18.14 -14.00
N ASP A 222 -20.01 -18.72 -13.43
CA ASP A 222 -21.37 -18.25 -13.66
C ASP A 222 -21.59 -16.86 -13.06
N LEU A 223 -21.06 -16.62 -11.87
CA LEU A 223 -21.12 -15.31 -11.19
C LEU A 223 -20.52 -14.19 -12.05
N ILE A 224 -19.33 -14.42 -12.63
CA ILE A 224 -18.61 -13.38 -13.37
C ILE A 224 -18.95 -13.31 -14.84
N ARG A 225 -19.88 -14.17 -15.35
CA ARG A 225 -20.13 -14.36 -16.79
C ARG A 225 -20.42 -13.06 -17.55
N ASP A 226 -21.25 -12.22 -16.97
CA ASP A 226 -21.80 -11.03 -17.62
C ASP A 226 -21.01 -9.75 -17.35
N TYR A 227 -19.88 -9.86 -16.60
CA TYR A 227 -19.07 -8.72 -16.19
C TYR A 227 -17.75 -8.66 -16.95
N GLU A 228 -17.36 -7.44 -17.35
CA GLU A 228 -16.08 -7.15 -18.00
C GLU A 228 -15.00 -6.79 -16.97
N VAL A 229 -15.40 -6.18 -15.83
CA VAL A 229 -14.50 -5.76 -14.76
C VAL A 229 -14.92 -6.43 -13.46
N VAL A 230 -13.98 -7.09 -12.79
CA VAL A 230 -14.23 -7.76 -11.50
C VAL A 230 -13.27 -7.19 -10.45
N TYR A 231 -13.79 -6.42 -9.51
CA TYR A 231 -13.04 -5.91 -8.36
C TYR A 231 -13.17 -6.86 -7.17
N ILE A 232 -12.03 -7.21 -6.58
CA ILE A 232 -11.93 -8.17 -5.49
C ILE A 232 -11.25 -7.48 -4.31
N TRP A 233 -11.94 -7.39 -3.17
CA TRP A 233 -11.44 -6.76 -1.95
C TRP A 233 -10.84 -7.78 -1.00
N HIS A 234 -9.61 -7.53 -0.62
CA HIS A 234 -8.82 -8.31 0.33
C HIS A 234 -8.37 -7.39 1.48
N ASN A 235 -8.54 -7.81 2.74
CA ASN A 235 -8.27 -6.97 3.90
C ASN A 235 -7.63 -7.78 5.05
N THR A 236 -6.50 -8.41 4.83
CA THR A 236 -5.79 -9.16 5.88
C THR A 236 -4.80 -8.27 6.63
N ILE A 237 -4.12 -7.35 5.93
CA ILE A 237 -3.07 -6.53 6.53
C ILE A 237 -3.69 -5.44 7.41
N ASP A 238 -4.58 -4.61 6.86
CA ASP A 238 -5.19 -3.50 7.58
C ASP A 238 -6.04 -3.96 8.76
N ALA A 239 -6.87 -4.99 8.57
CA ALA A 239 -7.68 -5.55 9.65
C ALA A 239 -6.86 -6.02 10.87
N THR A 240 -5.61 -6.47 10.63
CA THR A 240 -4.70 -6.87 11.70
C THR A 240 -3.95 -5.68 12.27
N GLY A 241 -3.47 -4.78 11.41
CA GLY A 241 -2.59 -3.67 11.78
C GLY A 241 -3.31 -2.53 12.48
N ASP A 242 -4.51 -2.15 12.03
CA ASP A 242 -5.27 -1.02 12.63
C ASP A 242 -5.96 -1.39 13.95
N THR A 243 -5.92 -2.66 14.35
CA THR A 243 -6.46 -3.13 15.61
C THR A 243 -5.39 -3.18 16.70
N ALA A 244 -5.51 -2.38 17.75
CA ALA A 244 -4.51 -2.23 18.82
C ALA A 244 -4.10 -3.55 19.50
N SER A 245 -4.99 -4.55 19.57
CA SER A 245 -4.70 -5.86 20.15
C SER A 245 -3.96 -6.82 19.22
N THR A 246 -3.85 -6.51 17.93
CA THR A 246 -3.23 -7.36 16.90
C THR A 246 -2.19 -6.63 16.06
N GLU A 247 -1.95 -5.34 16.28
CA GLU A 247 -0.99 -4.54 15.49
C GLU A 247 0.43 -5.11 15.51
N ASP A 248 0.82 -5.81 16.58
CA ASP A 248 2.10 -6.50 16.70
C ASP A 248 2.28 -7.67 15.70
N LYS A 249 1.16 -8.18 15.16
CA LYS A 249 1.12 -9.26 14.17
C LYS A 249 1.05 -8.76 12.72
N THR A 250 1.21 -7.47 12.48
CA THR A 250 1.11 -6.86 11.14
C THR A 250 2.03 -7.55 10.13
N PHE A 251 3.23 -7.91 10.52
CA PHE A 251 4.16 -8.56 9.58
C PHE A 251 3.81 -10.03 9.28
N GLU A 252 3.24 -10.75 10.26
CA GLU A 252 2.62 -12.07 10.00
C GLU A 252 1.42 -11.94 9.04
N ALA A 253 0.61 -10.89 9.20
CA ALA A 253 -0.49 -10.59 8.29
C ALA A 253 0.00 -10.29 6.87
N CYS A 254 1.15 -9.61 6.69
CA CYS A 254 1.77 -9.42 5.38
C CYS A 254 2.13 -10.77 4.73
N ARG A 255 2.72 -11.70 5.48
CA ARG A 255 3.06 -13.04 4.98
C ARG A 255 1.79 -13.82 4.59
N THR A 256 0.77 -13.78 5.44
CA THR A 256 -0.54 -14.39 5.16
C THR A 256 -1.15 -13.80 3.88
N ALA A 257 -1.14 -12.48 3.75
CA ALA A 257 -1.65 -11.77 2.58
C ALA A 257 -0.94 -12.19 1.28
N VAL A 258 0.38 -12.37 1.28
CA VAL A 258 1.13 -12.87 0.12
C VAL A 258 0.62 -14.25 -0.30
N THR A 259 0.36 -15.15 0.65
CA THR A 259 -0.17 -16.48 0.37
C THR A 259 -1.59 -16.42 -0.18
N GLU A 260 -2.48 -15.68 0.47
CA GLU A 260 -3.89 -15.53 0.07
C GLU A 260 -4.02 -14.88 -1.30
N LEU A 261 -3.22 -13.85 -1.59
CA LEU A 261 -3.19 -13.17 -2.89
C LEU A 261 -2.66 -14.09 -3.99
N LYS A 262 -1.64 -14.90 -3.72
CA LYS A 262 -1.15 -15.91 -4.67
C LYS A 262 -2.21 -16.96 -4.98
N ASP A 263 -2.94 -17.45 -3.98
CA ASP A 263 -4.04 -18.40 -4.14
C ASP A 263 -5.19 -17.79 -4.95
N LEU A 264 -5.52 -16.53 -4.67
CA LEU A 264 -6.55 -15.78 -5.40
C LEU A 264 -6.18 -15.61 -6.88
N VAL A 265 -4.95 -15.19 -7.18
CA VAL A 265 -4.43 -15.08 -8.55
C VAL A 265 -4.47 -16.44 -9.25
N THR A 266 -4.05 -17.49 -8.57
CA THR A 266 -4.06 -18.87 -9.09
C THR A 266 -5.49 -19.33 -9.41
N LYS A 267 -6.45 -19.04 -8.54
CA LYS A 267 -7.87 -19.34 -8.79
C LYS A 267 -8.41 -18.57 -9.98
N VAL A 268 -8.17 -17.27 -10.05
CA VAL A 268 -8.62 -16.40 -11.15
C VAL A 268 -8.10 -16.94 -12.49
N ILE A 269 -6.83 -17.25 -12.60
CA ILE A 269 -6.24 -17.72 -13.87
C ILE A 269 -6.64 -19.16 -14.18
N ASN A 270 -6.47 -20.08 -13.26
CA ASN A 270 -6.62 -21.50 -13.54
C ASN A 270 -8.06 -21.99 -13.52
N ARG A 271 -8.95 -21.30 -12.78
CA ARG A 271 -10.33 -21.76 -12.55
C ARG A 271 -11.38 -20.83 -13.17
N LEU A 272 -11.11 -19.52 -13.22
CA LEU A 272 -12.04 -18.53 -13.75
C LEU A 272 -11.62 -18.01 -15.14
N HIS A 273 -10.53 -18.57 -15.71
CA HIS A 273 -9.99 -18.21 -17.02
C HIS A 273 -9.64 -16.72 -17.18
N GLY A 274 -9.22 -16.08 -16.08
CA GLY A 274 -8.70 -14.72 -16.11
C GLY A 274 -7.36 -14.66 -16.84
N THR A 275 -7.21 -13.68 -17.72
CA THR A 275 -5.97 -13.49 -18.50
C THR A 275 -5.23 -12.21 -18.11
N ARG A 276 -5.94 -11.30 -17.44
CA ARG A 276 -5.42 -9.99 -17.01
C ARG A 276 -5.84 -9.69 -15.59
N ILE A 277 -4.87 -9.55 -14.69
CA ILE A 277 -5.10 -9.23 -13.30
C ILE A 277 -4.20 -8.07 -12.90
N PHE A 278 -4.73 -7.16 -12.10
CA PHE A 278 -3.97 -6.15 -11.36
C PHE A 278 -4.15 -6.39 -9.87
N VAL A 279 -3.04 -6.37 -9.13
CA VAL A 279 -3.07 -6.31 -7.66
C VAL A 279 -2.54 -4.95 -7.26
N THR A 280 -3.33 -4.22 -6.47
CA THR A 280 -2.99 -2.88 -5.99
C THR A 280 -3.44 -2.68 -4.56
N ALA A 281 -3.20 -1.50 -3.99
CA ALA A 281 -3.61 -1.10 -2.66
C ALA A 281 -4.28 0.27 -2.69
N ASP A 282 -5.04 0.56 -1.68
CA ASP A 282 -5.57 1.89 -1.38
C ASP A 282 -4.53 2.82 -0.75
N HIS A 283 -3.67 2.29 0.09
CA HIS A 283 -2.51 2.93 0.70
C HIS A 283 -1.50 1.89 1.19
N GLY A 284 -0.34 2.34 1.64
CA GLY A 284 0.56 1.53 2.45
C GLY A 284 0.53 1.97 3.92
N PHE A 285 1.56 1.65 4.69
CA PHE A 285 1.62 1.97 6.12
C PHE A 285 3.04 2.16 6.65
N LEU A 286 3.15 2.88 7.75
CA LEU A 286 4.33 2.90 8.60
C LEU A 286 4.15 1.90 9.74
N PHE A 287 5.22 1.18 10.05
CA PHE A 287 5.27 0.27 11.19
C PHE A 287 6.60 0.37 11.92
N GLN A 288 6.54 0.46 13.26
CA GLN A 288 7.68 0.47 14.15
C GLN A 288 7.37 -0.42 15.35
N GLN A 289 8.27 -1.35 15.70
CA GLN A 289 8.08 -2.25 16.84
C GLN A 289 8.04 -1.50 18.18
N GLN A 290 8.86 -0.49 18.31
CA GLN A 290 8.82 0.37 19.49
C GLN A 290 7.82 1.51 19.28
N ALA A 291 6.93 1.67 20.26
CA ALA A 291 6.02 2.81 20.24
C ALA A 291 6.81 4.12 20.26
N LEU A 292 6.36 5.09 19.46
CA LEU A 292 6.96 6.43 19.47
C LEU A 292 6.94 7.03 20.87
N SER A 293 8.04 7.68 21.23
CA SER A 293 8.11 8.46 22.48
C SER A 293 7.11 9.62 22.45
N VAL A 294 6.80 10.18 23.62
CA VAL A 294 5.91 11.35 23.70
C VAL A 294 6.48 12.54 22.90
N GLN A 295 7.80 12.65 22.83
CA GLN A 295 8.51 13.72 22.10
C GLN A 295 8.37 13.60 20.57
N ASP A 296 8.09 12.40 20.07
CA ASP A 296 7.87 12.13 18.64
C ASP A 296 6.41 12.28 18.23
N LYS A 297 5.57 12.85 19.09
CA LYS A 297 4.15 13.12 18.82
C LYS A 297 3.91 14.61 18.65
N THR A 298 3.26 14.97 17.57
CA THR A 298 2.90 16.36 17.28
C THR A 298 1.64 16.75 18.04
N THR A 299 1.71 17.86 18.79
CA THR A 299 0.55 18.48 19.42
C THR A 299 0.24 19.77 18.68
N LEU A 300 -0.96 19.88 18.12
CA LEU A 300 -1.38 21.10 17.43
C LEU A 300 -1.49 22.27 18.39
N GLN A 301 -1.00 23.44 17.98
CA GLN A 301 -1.09 24.68 18.74
C GLN A 301 -2.55 25.16 18.84
N ILE A 302 -3.32 24.96 17.77
CA ILE A 302 -4.74 25.31 17.69
C ILE A 302 -5.52 24.05 17.38
N LYS A 303 -6.51 23.72 18.23
CA LYS A 303 -7.38 22.56 17.99
C LYS A 303 -8.36 22.90 16.87
N PRO A 304 -8.43 22.09 15.79
CA PRO A 304 -9.40 22.30 14.71
C PRO A 304 -10.85 22.09 15.19
N GLU A 305 -11.76 22.96 14.78
CA GLU A 305 -13.17 22.86 15.16
C GLU A 305 -14.03 22.15 14.09
N ASN A 306 -13.79 22.43 12.81
CA ASN A 306 -14.60 21.94 11.69
C ASN A 306 -13.98 20.68 11.06
N THR A 307 -13.87 19.60 11.83
CA THR A 307 -13.23 18.36 11.37
C THR A 307 -14.25 17.37 10.80
N ILE A 308 -13.88 16.78 9.66
CA ILE A 308 -14.59 15.65 9.04
C ILE A 308 -14.06 14.35 9.65
N LYS A 309 -12.73 14.23 9.80
CA LYS A 309 -12.05 13.07 10.36
C LYS A 309 -10.82 13.49 11.16
N ASN A 310 -10.65 12.87 12.32
CA ASN A 310 -9.43 12.97 13.13
C ASN A 310 -8.78 11.58 13.23
N HIS A 311 -7.54 11.48 12.82
CA HIS A 311 -6.76 10.25 12.88
C HIS A 311 -5.34 10.54 13.40
N LYS A 312 -4.65 9.54 13.90
CA LYS A 312 -3.27 9.68 14.43
C LYS A 312 -2.30 10.28 13.40
N ARG A 313 -2.58 10.09 12.14
CA ARG A 313 -1.68 10.43 11.04
C ARG A 313 -2.18 11.56 10.16
N PHE A 314 -3.46 11.93 10.28
CA PHE A 314 -4.06 13.02 9.50
C PHE A 314 -5.31 13.59 10.18
N ILE A 315 -5.65 14.80 9.80
CA ILE A 315 -6.93 15.44 10.10
C ILE A 315 -7.50 15.96 8.79
N ILE A 316 -8.78 15.72 8.54
CA ILE A 316 -9.52 16.30 7.40
C ILE A 316 -10.59 17.22 7.97
N GLY A 317 -10.80 18.37 7.34
CA GLY A 317 -11.80 19.35 7.77
C GLY A 317 -11.87 20.56 6.86
N HIS A 318 -12.48 21.61 7.36
CA HIS A 318 -12.59 22.89 6.66
C HIS A 318 -11.96 24.00 7.49
N GLN A 319 -11.27 24.92 6.82
CA GLN A 319 -10.60 26.07 7.46
C GLN A 319 -9.66 25.62 8.59
N LEU A 320 -8.87 24.58 8.32
CA LEU A 320 -7.93 24.05 9.31
C LEU A 320 -6.82 25.08 9.61
N PRO A 321 -6.38 25.22 10.87
CA PRO A 321 -5.28 26.11 11.21
C PRO A 321 -3.97 25.65 10.56
N ALA A 322 -3.09 26.58 10.20
CA ALA A 322 -1.73 26.24 9.80
C ALA A 322 -0.91 25.82 11.02
N ASP A 323 0.04 24.91 10.82
CA ASP A 323 0.98 24.45 11.86
C ASP A 323 2.31 24.08 11.19
N ASP A 324 3.44 24.56 11.72
CA ASP A 324 4.75 24.39 11.09
C ASP A 324 5.25 22.94 11.09
N PHE A 325 4.73 22.12 12.01
CA PHE A 325 5.05 20.69 12.08
C PHE A 325 4.19 19.81 11.21
N CYS A 326 3.21 20.41 10.51
CA CYS A 326 2.29 19.70 9.65
C CYS A 326 2.37 20.18 8.19
N TRP A 327 2.15 19.26 7.28
CA TRP A 327 1.71 19.58 5.94
C TRP A 327 0.24 20.02 5.98
N LYS A 328 -0.07 21.16 5.40
CA LYS A 328 -1.43 21.59 5.11
C LYS A 328 -1.64 21.60 3.61
N GLY A 329 -2.76 21.06 3.15
CA GLY A 329 -3.16 21.07 1.74
C GLY A 329 -4.65 20.96 1.56
N LYS A 330 -5.09 21.09 0.31
CA LYS A 330 -6.47 20.80 -0.09
C LYS A 330 -6.55 19.38 -0.63
N VAL A 331 -7.60 18.64 -0.25
CA VAL A 331 -7.81 17.28 -0.79
C VAL A 331 -8.09 17.33 -2.30
N ALA A 332 -8.61 18.47 -2.80
CA ALA A 332 -8.74 18.72 -4.24
C ALA A 332 -7.40 18.63 -5.00
N ASP A 333 -6.33 19.18 -4.44
CA ASP A 333 -5.01 19.22 -5.09
C ASP A 333 -4.32 17.84 -5.07
N THR A 334 -4.66 17.01 -4.09
CA THR A 334 -3.99 15.71 -3.85
C THR A 334 -4.78 14.48 -4.29
N ALA A 335 -6.10 14.56 -4.30
CA ALA A 335 -6.97 13.44 -4.66
C ALA A 335 -8.04 13.81 -5.72
N GLY A 336 -8.12 15.08 -6.13
CA GLY A 336 -9.07 15.53 -7.14
C GLY A 336 -10.52 15.58 -6.64
N VAL A 337 -10.74 15.72 -5.32
CA VAL A 337 -12.11 15.94 -4.81
C VAL A 337 -12.62 17.30 -5.22
N SER A 338 -13.94 17.45 -5.39
CA SER A 338 -14.56 18.68 -5.87
C SER A 338 -15.00 19.63 -4.75
N ASP A 339 -14.88 19.20 -3.51
CA ASP A 339 -15.23 20.05 -2.35
C ASP A 339 -14.00 20.82 -1.82
N ASN A 340 -14.24 21.69 -0.83
CA ASN A 340 -13.22 22.55 -0.24
C ASN A 340 -12.58 21.94 1.02
N SER A 341 -12.52 20.60 1.11
CA SER A 341 -11.88 19.94 2.23
C SER A 341 -10.37 20.16 2.23
N GLU A 342 -9.84 20.39 3.41
CA GLU A 342 -8.42 20.53 3.70
C GLU A 342 -7.93 19.37 4.55
N PHE A 343 -6.62 19.18 4.58
CA PHE A 343 -5.99 18.23 5.50
C PHE A 343 -4.82 18.86 6.26
N LEU A 344 -4.53 18.26 7.42
CA LEU A 344 -3.27 18.39 8.14
C LEU A 344 -2.65 17.01 8.27
N ILE A 345 -1.37 16.89 7.95
CA ILE A 345 -0.58 15.66 8.08
C ILE A 345 0.72 16.00 8.80
N PRO A 346 1.04 15.37 9.94
CA PRO A 346 2.35 15.57 10.59
C PRO A 346 3.49 15.24 9.64
N LYS A 347 4.52 16.09 9.61
CA LYS A 347 5.68 15.90 8.72
C LYS A 347 6.44 14.61 9.08
N GLY A 348 6.92 13.90 8.06
CA GLY A 348 7.74 12.71 8.21
C GLY A 348 7.01 11.56 8.90
N ILE A 349 7.62 10.95 9.90
CA ILE A 349 7.07 9.81 10.65
C ILE A 349 6.24 10.24 11.87
N GLN A 350 6.08 11.53 12.09
CA GLN A 350 5.38 12.10 13.24
C GLN A 350 3.88 11.71 13.24
N ARG A 351 3.29 11.73 14.43
CA ARG A 351 1.88 11.40 14.65
C ARG A 351 1.24 12.40 15.59
N PHE A 352 -0.02 12.70 15.40
CA PHE A 352 -0.79 13.46 16.39
C PHE A 352 -0.90 12.68 17.70
N HIS A 353 -1.00 13.41 18.80
CA HIS A 353 -1.17 12.83 20.12
C HIS A 353 -2.62 12.37 20.32
N PHE A 354 -2.92 11.12 19.98
CA PHE A 354 -4.19 10.45 20.28
C PHE A 354 -3.93 9.22 21.17
N SER A 355 -4.94 8.82 21.96
CA SER A 355 -4.90 7.58 22.74
C SER A 355 -4.95 6.34 21.85
N GLY A 356 -4.32 5.25 22.28
CA GLY A 356 -4.32 3.95 21.62
C GLY A 356 -3.00 3.57 20.97
N GLY A 357 -2.93 2.34 20.46
CA GLY A 357 -1.76 1.75 19.81
C GLY A 357 -1.24 2.62 18.67
N ALA A 358 0.06 2.50 18.37
CA ALA A 358 0.70 3.43 17.47
C ALA A 358 1.85 2.80 16.67
N ARG A 359 1.92 1.46 16.63
CA ARG A 359 2.94 0.76 15.82
C ARG A 359 2.60 0.82 14.34
N PHE A 360 1.37 0.53 14.00
CA PHE A 360 0.80 0.60 12.66
C PHE A 360 0.06 1.93 12.47
N VAL A 361 0.42 2.70 11.44
CA VAL A 361 -0.32 3.90 11.03
C VAL A 361 -0.21 4.12 9.53
N HIS A 362 -1.23 4.79 8.98
CA HIS A 362 -1.31 5.24 7.61
C HIS A 362 -2.00 6.61 7.52
N GLY A 363 -1.90 7.29 6.41
CA GLY A 363 -2.53 8.60 6.19
C GLY A 363 -1.56 9.72 5.89
N GLY A 364 -0.26 9.46 5.98
CA GLY A 364 0.80 10.44 5.78
C GLY A 364 1.39 10.48 4.38
N THR A 365 2.53 11.19 4.28
CA THR A 365 3.24 11.45 3.03
C THR A 365 4.46 10.55 2.82
N MET A 366 4.77 9.66 3.76
CA MET A 366 5.95 8.81 3.65
C MET A 366 5.83 7.83 2.47
N LEU A 367 6.97 7.54 1.84
CA LEU A 367 7.01 6.63 0.68
C LEU A 367 6.38 5.27 0.97
N GLN A 368 6.51 4.77 2.22
CA GLN A 368 5.83 3.55 2.68
C GLN A 368 4.31 3.63 2.66
N GLU A 369 3.74 4.85 2.75
CA GLU A 369 2.30 5.11 2.79
C GLU A 369 1.76 5.41 1.38
N VAL A 370 2.52 6.18 0.56
CA VAL A 370 2.05 6.73 -0.73
C VAL A 370 2.59 6.03 -1.97
N CYS A 371 3.65 5.22 -1.86
CA CYS A 371 4.13 4.42 -2.99
C CYS A 371 3.26 3.17 -3.14
N VAL A 372 2.14 3.35 -3.80
CA VAL A 372 1.12 2.29 -3.97
C VAL A 372 1.53 1.35 -5.10
N PRO A 373 1.60 0.03 -4.85
CA PRO A 373 1.96 -0.93 -5.88
C PRO A 373 0.87 -1.10 -6.95
N VAL A 374 1.29 -1.40 -8.17
CA VAL A 374 0.44 -1.90 -9.25
C VAL A 374 1.13 -3.12 -9.86
N LEU A 375 0.75 -4.31 -9.41
CA LEU A 375 1.29 -5.56 -9.91
C LEU A 375 0.41 -6.07 -11.04
N GLN A 376 0.91 -5.97 -12.27
CA GLN A 376 0.24 -6.48 -13.46
C GLN A 376 0.60 -7.96 -13.68
N ILE A 377 -0.40 -8.83 -13.71
CA ILE A 377 -0.23 -10.26 -13.90
C ILE A 377 -0.90 -10.68 -15.19
N LYS A 378 -0.16 -11.44 -15.99
CA LYS A 378 -0.61 -11.97 -17.29
C LYS A 378 -0.53 -13.50 -17.28
N ALA A 379 -1.59 -14.16 -17.71
CA ALA A 379 -1.53 -15.57 -18.03
C ALA A 379 -0.72 -15.77 -19.32
N LEU A 380 0.17 -16.75 -19.31
CA LEU A 380 0.95 -17.14 -20.48
C LEU A 380 0.22 -18.20 -21.30
N GLN A 381 0.30 -18.11 -22.62
CA GLN A 381 -0.15 -19.19 -23.49
C GLN A 381 0.70 -20.44 -23.28
N LYS A 382 0.11 -21.64 -23.42
CA LYS A 382 0.75 -22.93 -23.17
C LYS A 382 2.13 -23.09 -23.83
N THR A 383 2.27 -22.67 -25.09
CA THR A 383 3.53 -22.71 -25.85
C THR A 383 4.60 -21.74 -25.32
N ALA A 384 4.20 -20.60 -24.78
CA ALA A 384 5.12 -19.63 -24.18
C ALA A 384 5.55 -20.06 -22.77
N ALA A 385 4.64 -20.70 -22.01
CA ALA A 385 4.94 -21.24 -20.68
C ALA A 385 5.96 -22.38 -20.72
N GLU A 386 5.92 -23.22 -21.76
CA GLU A 386 6.87 -24.32 -21.95
C GLU A 386 8.28 -23.84 -22.33
N LYS A 387 8.39 -22.64 -22.92
CA LYS A 387 9.65 -22.04 -23.36
C LYS A 387 10.29 -21.14 -22.30
N GLN A 388 9.60 -20.80 -21.22
CA GLN A 388 10.22 -20.02 -20.15
C GLN A 388 11.25 -20.87 -19.42
N PRO A 389 12.49 -20.37 -19.29
CA PRO A 389 13.44 -20.98 -18.37
C PRO A 389 12.83 -20.95 -16.98
N GLN A 390 12.97 -22.05 -16.25
CA GLN A 390 12.53 -22.15 -14.87
C GLN A 390 13.31 -21.09 -14.07
N ARG A 391 12.69 -19.94 -13.85
CA ARG A 391 13.21 -18.97 -12.88
C ARG A 391 13.01 -19.59 -11.51
N ARG A 392 14.02 -20.33 -11.07
CA ARG A 392 14.08 -20.67 -9.66
C ARG A 392 14.20 -19.32 -8.95
N PRO A 393 13.43 -19.06 -7.87
CA PRO A 393 13.83 -18.02 -6.97
C PRO A 393 15.27 -18.35 -6.64
N VAL A 394 16.19 -17.51 -7.04
CA VAL A 394 17.45 -17.45 -6.37
C VAL A 394 17.06 -16.85 -5.03
N ASP A 395 16.58 -17.71 -4.14
CA ASP A 395 16.79 -17.45 -2.75
C ASP A 395 18.28 -17.23 -2.67
N ILE A 396 18.69 -15.97 -2.59
CA ILE A 396 19.88 -15.65 -1.86
C ILE A 396 19.46 -15.94 -0.40
N VAL A 397 19.07 -17.20 -0.19
CA VAL A 397 18.99 -17.78 1.11
C VAL A 397 20.38 -17.68 1.59
N ALA A 398 20.57 -16.64 2.35
CA ALA A 398 21.55 -16.72 3.40
C ALA A 398 22.92 -17.11 2.88
N TYR A 399 23.74 -16.14 2.55
CA TYR A 399 25.00 -16.17 3.22
C TYR A 399 24.64 -16.40 4.70
N HIS A 400 24.57 -17.66 5.10
CA HIS A 400 24.71 -18.02 6.49
C HIS A 400 26.19 -17.75 6.78
N PRO A 401 26.57 -16.68 7.46
CA PRO A 401 27.80 -16.74 8.18
C PRO A 401 27.57 -17.95 9.09
N MET A 402 28.34 -18.99 8.94
CA MET A 402 28.45 -20.02 9.97
C MET A 402 28.93 -19.26 11.20
N ILE A 403 28.02 -18.98 12.13
CA ILE A 403 28.39 -18.55 13.46
C ILE A 403 29.02 -19.78 14.07
N LYS A 404 30.34 -19.86 13.96
CA LYS A 404 31.12 -20.77 14.82
C LYS A 404 31.00 -20.17 16.22
N LEU A 405 30.15 -20.76 17.04
CA LEU A 405 30.24 -20.61 18.47
C LEU A 405 31.57 -21.21 18.89
N VAL A 406 32.51 -20.36 19.28
CA VAL A 406 33.74 -20.74 19.98
C VAL A 406 33.45 -20.78 21.47
#